data_f5d2f9cf93848f830083e77165c5a2be
#
_entry.id   f5d2f9cf93848f830083e77165c5a2be
#
_cell.length_a   1.000
_cell.length_b   1.000
_cell.length_c   1.000
_cell.angle_alpha   90.00
_cell.angle_beta   90.00
_cell.angle_gamma   90.00
#
_symmetry.space_group_name_H-M   'P 1'
#
loop_
_entity.id
_entity.type
_entity.pdbx_description
1 polymer ?
#
loop_
_entity_poly.entity_id
_entity_poly.type
_entity_poly.pdbx_seq_one_letter_code
_entity_poly.pdbx_strand_id
1 'polypeptide(L)'
;AEGLSQVQSLNDLIGEVTEIRQMNSGIQVGKMRVPLGVIGMIYESRPNVTIDAAALAIKSGNAIILRGGSESLISNNYLATLILESLDVAGLPHGSVQIIETKDRSAVTQLIQMNDYVDVIIPRGGKGLVNKITDEATIKVIKHLDGNCHMFVDDDADIAMALKLVDNAKTQRLGTCNTLESLIVSESIAKDFLPPVSYTHLTLPTILLV
;
A
#
# COMPACT_ATOMS: atom_id res chain seq x y z
N ALA A 1 -11.97 -12.26 4.18
CA ALA A 1 -11.97 -13.40 3.25
C ALA A 1 -11.55 -12.96 1.83
N GLU A 2 -12.23 -11.96 1.23
CA GLU A 2 -11.97 -11.52 -0.15
C GLU A 2 -10.53 -11.04 -0.38
N GLY A 3 -9.99 -10.19 0.49
CA GLY A 3 -8.59 -9.72 0.39
C GLY A 3 -7.57 -10.84 0.40
N LEU A 4 -7.76 -11.87 1.23
CA LEU A 4 -6.89 -13.05 1.23
C LEU A 4 -6.97 -13.83 -0.09
N SER A 5 -8.16 -14.00 -0.64
CA SER A 5 -8.34 -14.66 -1.96
C SER A 5 -7.66 -13.86 -3.07
N GLN A 6 -7.70 -12.53 -3.01
CA GLN A 6 -6.97 -11.68 -3.94
C GLN A 6 -5.46 -11.85 -3.80
N VAL A 7 -4.91 -11.84 -2.58
CA VAL A 7 -3.48 -12.09 -2.34
C VAL A 7 -3.06 -13.47 -2.82
N GLN A 8 -3.88 -14.49 -2.58
CA GLN A 8 -3.62 -15.85 -3.05
C GLN A 8 -3.51 -15.92 -4.58
N SER A 9 -4.34 -15.17 -5.30
CA SER A 9 -4.38 -15.15 -6.78
C SER A 9 -3.24 -14.35 -7.42
N LEU A 10 -2.47 -13.57 -6.65
CA LEU A 10 -1.31 -12.84 -7.17
C LEU A 10 -0.25 -13.79 -7.71
N ASN A 11 0.41 -13.40 -8.79
CA ASN A 11 1.57 -14.14 -9.30
C ASN A 11 2.68 -14.22 -8.25
N ASP A 12 3.42 -15.31 -8.28
CA ASP A 12 4.65 -15.43 -7.48
C ASP A 12 5.79 -14.74 -8.24
N LEU A 13 6.28 -13.65 -7.65
CA LEU A 13 7.31 -12.81 -8.27
C LEU A 13 8.73 -13.17 -7.78
N ILE A 14 8.87 -14.01 -6.74
CA ILE A 14 10.18 -14.35 -6.19
C ILE A 14 10.98 -15.18 -7.18
N GLY A 15 12.20 -14.76 -7.47
CA GLY A 15 13.06 -15.40 -8.45
C GLY A 15 12.82 -14.97 -9.90
N GLU A 16 11.81 -14.14 -10.17
CA GLU A 16 11.61 -13.57 -11.50
C GLU A 16 12.84 -12.75 -11.92
N VAL A 17 13.37 -13.03 -13.12
CA VAL A 17 14.49 -12.30 -13.70
C VAL A 17 14.02 -11.49 -14.89
N THR A 18 14.27 -10.18 -14.84
CA THR A 18 13.87 -9.22 -15.87
C THR A 18 15.08 -8.44 -16.40
N GLU A 19 14.89 -7.72 -17.50
CA GLU A 19 15.91 -6.81 -18.08
C GLU A 19 17.26 -7.48 -18.35
N ILE A 20 17.26 -8.74 -18.82
CA ILE A 20 18.49 -9.43 -19.18
C ILE A 20 19.11 -8.74 -20.39
N ARG A 21 20.37 -8.29 -20.26
CA ARG A 21 21.15 -7.64 -21.32
C ARG A 21 22.57 -8.14 -21.34
N GLN A 22 23.15 -8.26 -22.54
CA GLN A 22 24.55 -8.59 -22.70
C GLN A 22 25.38 -7.31 -22.61
N MET A 23 26.41 -7.35 -21.79
CA MET A 23 27.39 -6.27 -21.66
C MET A 23 28.53 -6.42 -22.69
N ASN A 24 29.26 -5.33 -22.96
CA ASN A 24 30.39 -5.35 -23.88
C ASN A 24 31.50 -6.38 -23.51
N SER A 25 31.55 -6.75 -22.23
CA SER A 25 32.45 -7.79 -21.72
C SER A 25 32.01 -9.22 -22.02
N GLY A 26 30.84 -9.41 -22.61
CA GLY A 26 30.20 -10.72 -22.84
C GLY A 26 29.37 -11.26 -21.65
N ILE A 27 29.42 -10.58 -20.50
CA ILE A 27 28.60 -10.96 -19.31
C ILE A 27 27.15 -10.61 -19.56
N GLN A 28 26.25 -11.51 -19.14
CA GLN A 28 24.81 -11.22 -19.07
C GLN A 28 24.45 -10.70 -17.69
N VAL A 29 23.72 -9.58 -17.64
CA VAL A 29 23.25 -8.93 -16.42
C VAL A 29 21.74 -8.82 -16.48
N GLY A 30 21.06 -9.21 -15.41
CA GLY A 30 19.61 -9.08 -15.25
C GLY A 30 19.27 -8.63 -13.83
N LYS A 31 17.98 -8.30 -13.61
CA LYS A 31 17.43 -7.99 -12.29
C LYS A 31 16.59 -9.17 -11.81
N MET A 32 16.93 -9.72 -10.66
CA MET A 32 16.15 -10.77 -10.01
C MET A 32 15.39 -10.21 -8.81
N ARG A 33 14.12 -10.59 -8.67
CA ARG A 33 13.29 -10.22 -7.52
C ARG A 33 13.61 -11.14 -6.34
N VAL A 34 13.91 -10.54 -5.21
CA VAL A 34 14.22 -11.25 -3.94
C VAL A 34 13.37 -10.64 -2.82
N PRO A 35 13.13 -11.38 -1.71
CA PRO A 35 12.50 -10.80 -0.53
C PRO A 35 13.27 -9.59 0.00
N LEU A 36 12.54 -8.68 0.66
CA LEU A 36 13.14 -7.54 1.34
C LEU A 36 13.87 -7.95 2.63
N GLY A 37 13.39 -9.03 3.27
CA GLY A 37 13.87 -9.52 4.55
C GLY A 37 12.81 -9.42 5.63
N VAL A 38 13.11 -8.73 6.72
CA VAL A 38 12.19 -8.50 7.85
C VAL A 38 11.56 -7.11 7.73
N ILE A 39 10.24 -7.10 7.66
CA ILE A 39 9.44 -5.86 7.52
C ILE A 39 8.86 -5.48 8.88
N GLY A 40 9.13 -4.27 9.35
CA GLY A 40 8.40 -3.66 10.47
C GLY A 40 7.22 -2.85 9.96
N MET A 41 5.98 -3.23 10.28
CA MET A 41 4.80 -2.47 9.89
C MET A 41 4.10 -1.84 11.09
N ILE A 42 3.97 -0.52 11.08
CA ILE A 42 3.35 0.27 12.14
C ILE A 42 2.08 0.89 11.59
N TYR A 43 0.90 0.54 12.16
CA TYR A 43 -0.39 0.95 11.62
C TYR A 43 -1.38 1.36 12.69
N GLU A 44 -2.34 2.22 12.31
CA GLU A 44 -3.42 2.72 13.17
C GLU A 44 -4.73 1.98 12.89
N SER A 45 -5.60 1.87 13.88
CA SER A 45 -7.06 1.57 13.88
C SER A 45 -7.65 0.75 12.72
N ARG A 46 -6.90 -0.20 12.15
CA ARG A 46 -7.36 -1.00 11.01
C ARG A 46 -7.00 -2.47 11.19
N PRO A 47 -7.81 -3.26 11.92
CA PRO A 47 -7.49 -4.67 12.18
C PRO A 47 -7.29 -5.53 10.93
N ASN A 48 -7.95 -5.19 9.82
CA ASN A 48 -7.75 -5.88 8.54
C ASN A 48 -6.31 -5.80 8.04
N VAL A 49 -5.58 -4.72 8.36
CA VAL A 49 -4.17 -4.56 7.97
C VAL A 49 -3.30 -5.66 8.58
N THR A 50 -3.63 -6.17 9.77
CA THR A 50 -2.94 -7.29 10.40
C THR A 50 -2.91 -8.52 9.47
N ILE A 51 -4.05 -8.88 8.91
CA ILE A 51 -4.18 -10.04 8.01
C ILE A 51 -3.58 -9.75 6.64
N ASP A 52 -3.90 -8.60 6.05
CA ASP A 52 -3.46 -8.24 4.70
C ASP A 52 -1.93 -8.14 4.63
N ALA A 53 -1.31 -7.49 5.64
CA ALA A 53 0.14 -7.34 5.71
C ALA A 53 0.86 -8.67 5.95
N ALA A 54 0.32 -9.53 6.84
CA ALA A 54 0.87 -10.86 7.07
C ALA A 54 0.81 -11.71 5.79
N ALA A 55 -0.34 -11.73 5.11
CA ALA A 55 -0.52 -12.50 3.88
C ALA A 55 0.42 -12.04 2.76
N LEU A 56 0.56 -10.71 2.56
CA LEU A 56 1.47 -10.16 1.57
C LEU A 56 2.93 -10.42 1.90
N ALA A 57 3.34 -10.32 3.18
CA ALA A 57 4.69 -10.64 3.61
C ALA A 57 5.04 -12.11 3.33
N ILE A 58 4.18 -13.04 3.74
CA ILE A 58 4.35 -14.48 3.49
C ILE A 58 4.41 -14.76 1.98
N LYS A 59 3.47 -14.22 1.21
CA LYS A 59 3.39 -14.40 -0.25
C LYS A 59 4.66 -13.91 -0.97
N SER A 60 5.28 -12.88 -0.44
CA SER A 60 6.52 -12.29 -0.98
C SER A 60 7.80 -12.78 -0.28
N GLY A 61 7.72 -13.86 0.50
CA GLY A 61 8.86 -14.51 1.14
C GLY A 61 9.54 -13.69 2.25
N ASN A 62 8.82 -12.71 2.82
CA ASN A 62 9.33 -11.87 3.90
C ASN A 62 8.83 -12.32 5.27
N ALA A 63 9.60 -12.02 6.31
CA ALA A 63 9.09 -12.00 7.68
C ALA A 63 8.53 -10.62 8.01
N ILE A 64 7.57 -10.55 8.96
CA ILE A 64 6.94 -9.29 9.33
C ILE A 64 6.74 -9.16 10.83
N ILE A 65 7.04 -7.97 11.36
CA ILE A 65 6.73 -7.55 12.72
C ILE A 65 5.65 -6.49 12.65
N LEU A 66 4.50 -6.77 13.26
CA LEU A 66 3.29 -5.96 13.21
C LEU A 66 3.10 -5.18 14.51
N ARG A 67 2.91 -3.85 14.41
CA ARG A 67 2.55 -2.99 15.53
C ARG A 67 1.30 -2.19 15.20
N GLY A 68 0.15 -2.65 15.67
CA GLY A 68 -1.13 -1.97 15.51
C GLY A 68 -1.41 -0.90 16.56
N GLY A 69 -2.41 -0.05 16.30
CA GLY A 69 -2.91 0.94 17.26
C GLY A 69 -3.45 0.30 18.54
N SER A 70 -3.34 1.04 19.66
CA SER A 70 -3.79 0.56 20.98
C SER A 70 -5.29 0.30 21.07
N GLU A 71 -6.09 1.00 20.29
CA GLU A 71 -7.54 0.87 20.23
C GLU A 71 -8.00 -0.45 19.59
N SER A 72 -7.18 -1.03 18.74
CA SER A 72 -7.48 -2.30 18.05
C SER A 72 -6.70 -3.50 18.62
N LEU A 73 -6.03 -3.33 19.76
CA LEU A 73 -5.10 -4.32 20.30
C LEU A 73 -5.76 -5.70 20.48
N ILE A 74 -6.95 -5.76 21.06
CA ILE A 74 -7.67 -7.03 21.31
C ILE A 74 -7.96 -7.74 19.99
N SER A 75 -8.47 -7.02 19.00
CA SER A 75 -8.76 -7.57 17.68
C SER A 75 -7.49 -8.02 16.97
N ASN A 76 -6.42 -7.23 17.05
CA ASN A 76 -5.14 -7.56 16.42
C ASN A 76 -4.54 -8.83 17.04
N ASN A 77 -4.58 -8.98 18.37
CA ASN A 77 -4.07 -10.16 19.06
C ASN A 77 -4.88 -11.43 18.71
N TYR A 78 -6.21 -11.30 18.61
CA TYR A 78 -7.04 -12.42 18.16
C TYR A 78 -6.71 -12.84 16.71
N LEU A 79 -6.54 -11.87 15.82
CA LEU A 79 -6.13 -12.14 14.44
C LEU A 79 -4.72 -12.75 14.38
N ALA A 80 -3.82 -12.33 15.27
CA ALA A 80 -2.49 -12.94 15.41
C ALA A 80 -2.56 -14.42 15.73
N THR A 81 -3.41 -14.82 16.69
CA THR A 81 -3.61 -16.22 17.04
C THR A 81 -4.02 -17.05 15.82
N LEU A 82 -5.00 -16.53 15.03
CA LEU A 82 -5.45 -17.22 13.81
C LEU A 82 -4.34 -17.32 12.73
N ILE A 83 -3.49 -16.29 12.63
CA ILE A 83 -2.33 -16.32 11.72
C ILE A 83 -1.35 -17.40 12.16
N LEU A 84 -0.98 -17.44 13.45
CA LEU A 84 -0.03 -18.40 13.98
C LEU A 84 -0.53 -19.84 13.82
N GLU A 85 -1.81 -20.10 14.12
CA GLU A 85 -2.45 -21.40 13.87
C GLU A 85 -2.38 -21.79 12.37
N SER A 86 -2.58 -20.82 11.49
CA SER A 86 -2.50 -21.03 10.03
C SER A 86 -1.07 -21.33 9.57
N LEU A 87 -0.06 -20.69 10.17
CA LEU A 87 1.35 -20.96 9.90
C LEU A 87 1.71 -22.40 10.32
N ASP A 88 1.23 -22.85 11.48
CA ASP A 88 1.43 -24.23 11.95
C ASP A 88 0.86 -25.24 10.97
N VAL A 89 -0.39 -25.05 10.55
CA VAL A 89 -1.04 -25.94 9.57
C VAL A 89 -0.27 -25.97 8.25
N ALA A 90 0.29 -24.84 7.84
CA ALA A 90 1.08 -24.71 6.60
C ALA A 90 2.54 -25.22 6.76
N GLY A 91 3.00 -25.54 7.95
CA GLY A 91 4.39 -25.93 8.23
C GLY A 91 5.38 -24.77 8.09
N LEU A 92 4.92 -23.53 8.27
CA LEU A 92 5.75 -22.32 8.21
C LEU A 92 6.23 -21.93 9.63
N PRO A 93 7.42 -21.31 9.73
CA PRO A 93 7.95 -20.90 11.05
C PRO A 93 7.07 -19.84 11.72
N HIS A 94 6.79 -19.97 13.01
CA HIS A 94 6.07 -18.97 13.81
C HIS A 94 6.71 -17.59 13.75
N GLY A 95 8.05 -17.50 13.67
CA GLY A 95 8.78 -16.25 13.53
C GLY A 95 8.50 -15.48 12.25
N SER A 96 7.83 -16.08 11.26
CA SER A 96 7.49 -15.40 10.00
C SER A 96 6.54 -14.22 10.20
N VAL A 97 5.65 -14.29 11.19
CA VAL A 97 4.75 -13.19 11.57
C VAL A 97 4.78 -13.00 13.08
N GLN A 98 5.15 -11.80 13.50
CA GLN A 98 5.19 -11.44 14.92
C GLN A 98 4.34 -10.21 15.17
N ILE A 99 3.71 -10.12 16.35
CA ILE A 99 2.90 -8.96 16.77
C ILE A 99 3.43 -8.40 18.07
N ILE A 100 3.56 -7.08 18.11
CA ILE A 100 3.92 -6.35 19.33
C ILE A 100 2.64 -6.10 20.12
N GLU A 101 2.48 -6.79 21.25
CA GLU A 101 1.25 -6.79 22.06
C GLU A 101 1.16 -5.64 23.07
N THR A 102 2.19 -4.81 23.19
CA THR A 102 2.19 -3.69 24.14
C THR A 102 1.51 -2.44 23.59
N LYS A 103 0.84 -1.71 24.50
CA LYS A 103 0.28 -0.37 24.23
C LYS A 103 1.36 0.72 24.31
N ASP A 104 2.53 0.40 24.85
CA ASP A 104 3.60 1.39 25.03
C ASP A 104 4.10 1.90 23.67
N ARG A 105 4.13 3.22 23.54
CA ARG A 105 4.63 3.90 22.35
C ARG A 105 6.15 3.81 22.22
N SER A 106 6.88 3.54 23.31
CA SER A 106 8.32 3.33 23.28
C SER A 106 8.72 2.15 22.41
N ALA A 107 7.84 1.11 22.30
CA ALA A 107 8.05 -0.03 21.41
C ALA A 107 8.14 0.39 19.93
N VAL A 108 7.46 1.46 19.52
CA VAL A 108 7.59 1.99 18.16
C VAL A 108 8.97 2.58 17.95
N THR A 109 9.45 3.40 18.89
CA THR A 109 10.79 4.00 18.82
C THR A 109 11.89 2.93 18.81
N GLN A 110 11.72 1.86 19.60
CA GLN A 110 12.66 0.74 19.59
C GLN A 110 12.64 0.02 18.23
N LEU A 111 11.45 -0.32 17.73
CA LEU A 111 11.31 -1.06 16.46
C LEU A 111 11.97 -0.34 15.28
N ILE A 112 11.80 0.98 15.17
CA ILE A 112 12.35 1.77 14.06
C ILE A 112 13.86 2.00 14.14
N GLN A 113 14.51 1.51 15.19
CA GLN A 113 15.95 1.61 15.44
C GLN A 113 16.64 0.23 15.49
N MET A 114 15.91 -0.86 15.27
CA MET A 114 16.43 -2.24 15.30
C MET A 114 17.12 -2.65 13.99
N ASN A 115 18.13 -1.91 13.56
CA ASN A 115 18.80 -2.09 12.27
C ASN A 115 19.37 -3.49 12.03
N ASP A 116 19.75 -4.19 13.11
CA ASP A 116 20.32 -5.54 13.01
C ASP A 116 19.28 -6.63 12.77
N TYR A 117 17.98 -6.29 12.92
CA TYR A 117 16.87 -7.24 12.88
C TYR A 117 15.77 -6.88 11.91
N VAL A 118 15.69 -5.62 11.47
CA VAL A 118 14.61 -5.12 10.60
C VAL A 118 15.22 -4.39 9.41
N ASP A 119 14.82 -4.81 8.22
CA ASP A 119 15.36 -4.29 6.96
C ASP A 119 14.60 -3.05 6.46
N VAL A 120 13.29 -2.99 6.71
CA VAL A 120 12.44 -1.90 6.23
C VAL A 120 11.25 -1.64 7.16
N ILE A 121 10.91 -0.37 7.33
CA ILE A 121 9.71 0.07 8.08
C ILE A 121 8.66 0.59 7.11
N ILE A 122 7.41 0.15 7.29
CA ILE A 122 6.25 0.62 6.54
C ILE A 122 5.24 1.25 7.51
N PRO A 123 5.20 2.59 7.64
CA PRO A 123 4.19 3.26 8.44
C PRO A 123 2.86 3.36 7.66
N ARG A 124 1.74 3.09 8.33
CA ARG A 124 0.38 3.21 7.82
C ARG A 124 -0.52 3.94 8.81
N GLY A 125 -0.63 5.24 8.68
CA GLY A 125 -1.42 6.08 9.59
C GLY A 125 -1.45 7.54 9.17
N GLY A 126 -1.87 8.40 10.07
CA GLY A 126 -1.90 9.85 9.82
C GLY A 126 -0.52 10.47 9.67
N LYS A 127 -0.48 11.70 9.11
CA LYS A 127 0.76 12.46 8.87
C LYS A 127 1.69 12.52 10.09
N GLY A 128 1.12 12.71 11.28
CA GLY A 128 1.90 12.80 12.52
C GLY A 128 2.72 11.55 12.82
N LEU A 129 2.11 10.36 12.65
CA LEU A 129 2.80 9.08 12.82
C LEU A 129 3.89 8.89 11.76
N VAL A 130 3.54 9.14 10.50
CA VAL A 130 4.48 8.94 9.38
C VAL A 130 5.68 9.87 9.48
N ASN A 131 5.46 11.15 9.81
CA ASN A 131 6.54 12.12 9.98
C ASN A 131 7.44 11.73 11.16
N LYS A 132 6.85 11.42 12.34
CA LYS A 132 7.62 10.96 13.50
C LYS A 132 8.51 9.76 13.16
N ILE A 133 7.94 8.74 12.51
CA ILE A 133 8.72 7.56 12.13
C ILE A 133 9.82 7.93 11.14
N THR A 134 9.53 8.80 10.16
CA THR A 134 10.51 9.22 9.17
C THR A 134 11.69 9.99 9.78
N ASP A 135 11.41 10.81 10.79
CA ASP A 135 12.40 11.66 11.44
C ASP A 135 13.27 10.89 12.46
N GLU A 136 12.70 9.87 13.12
CA GLU A 136 13.36 9.12 14.20
C GLU A 136 13.94 7.76 13.74
N ALA A 137 13.51 7.22 12.57
CA ALA A 137 13.97 5.92 12.13
C ALA A 137 15.41 5.93 11.65
N THR A 138 16.16 4.91 12.04
CA THR A 138 17.49 4.60 11.51
C THR A 138 17.46 3.53 10.42
N ILE A 139 16.32 2.91 10.22
CA ILE A 139 16.01 1.90 9.21
C ILE A 139 15.34 2.57 8.00
N LYS A 140 15.48 2.00 6.81
CA LYS A 140 14.76 2.48 5.61
C LYS A 140 13.26 2.52 5.84
N VAL A 141 12.61 3.66 5.50
CA VAL A 141 11.17 3.83 5.62
C VAL A 141 10.54 3.92 4.23
N ILE A 142 9.60 3.02 3.94
CA ILE A 142 8.72 3.12 2.76
C ILE A 142 7.43 3.80 3.21
N LYS A 143 7.34 5.09 2.94
CA LYS A 143 6.21 5.92 3.39
C LYS A 143 5.30 6.34 2.25
N HIS A 144 4.04 6.55 2.60
CA HIS A 144 3.05 7.25 1.80
C HIS A 144 2.38 8.30 2.71
N LEU A 145 2.34 9.55 2.27
CA LEU A 145 1.69 10.64 3.02
C LEU A 145 0.29 10.88 2.48
N ASP A 146 0.17 11.68 1.44
CA ASP A 146 -1.08 12.03 0.80
C ASP A 146 -1.05 11.63 -0.67
N GLY A 147 -2.20 11.18 -1.19
CA GLY A 147 -2.42 11.07 -2.62
C GLY A 147 -3.00 12.39 -3.15
N ASN A 148 -2.48 12.90 -4.24
CA ASN A 148 -3.16 13.90 -5.06
C ASN A 148 -3.48 13.22 -6.40
N CYS A 149 -4.64 12.58 -6.44
CA CYS A 149 -5.00 11.71 -7.55
C CYS A 149 -5.56 12.53 -8.71
N HIS A 150 -4.96 12.36 -9.87
CA HIS A 150 -5.32 13.06 -11.10
C HIS A 150 -5.94 12.09 -12.10
N MET A 151 -6.90 12.58 -12.87
CA MET A 151 -7.39 11.92 -14.07
C MET A 151 -7.27 12.86 -15.24
N PHE A 152 -6.69 12.38 -16.34
CA PHE A 152 -6.64 13.09 -17.60
C PHE A 152 -7.62 12.45 -18.59
N VAL A 153 -8.43 13.30 -19.23
CA VAL A 153 -9.36 12.90 -20.28
C VAL A 153 -8.88 13.56 -21.58
N ASP A 154 -8.37 12.72 -22.48
CA ASP A 154 -7.80 13.15 -23.75
C ASP A 154 -8.88 13.39 -24.81
N ASP A 155 -8.51 13.98 -25.94
CA ASP A 155 -9.44 14.40 -27.01
C ASP A 155 -10.04 13.20 -27.78
N ASP A 156 -9.38 12.06 -27.79
CA ASP A 156 -9.88 10.81 -28.39
C ASP A 156 -10.58 9.87 -27.38
N ALA A 157 -10.82 10.33 -26.15
CA ALA A 157 -11.45 9.51 -25.12
C ALA A 157 -12.93 9.21 -25.42
N ASP A 158 -13.37 7.99 -25.07
CA ASP A 158 -14.80 7.65 -25.02
C ASP A 158 -15.45 8.43 -23.87
N ILE A 159 -16.25 9.44 -24.23
CA ILE A 159 -16.91 10.34 -23.30
C ILE A 159 -17.80 9.59 -22.29
N ALA A 160 -18.55 8.58 -22.75
CA ALA A 160 -19.48 7.83 -21.89
C ALA A 160 -18.72 6.98 -20.86
N MET A 161 -17.61 6.39 -21.24
CA MET A 161 -16.73 5.66 -20.32
C MET A 161 -16.02 6.62 -19.37
N ALA A 162 -15.47 7.70 -19.86
CA ALA A 162 -14.77 8.70 -19.06
C ALA A 162 -15.67 9.29 -17.95
N LEU A 163 -16.93 9.61 -18.25
CA LEU A 163 -17.91 10.08 -17.26
C LEU A 163 -18.13 9.07 -16.15
N LYS A 164 -18.29 7.78 -16.46
CA LYS A 164 -18.46 6.72 -15.46
C LYS A 164 -17.21 6.56 -14.59
N LEU A 165 -16.02 6.67 -15.18
CA LEU A 165 -14.77 6.54 -14.45
C LEU A 165 -14.54 7.73 -13.51
N VAL A 166 -14.81 8.96 -13.97
CA VAL A 166 -14.69 10.17 -13.13
C VAL A 166 -15.67 10.12 -11.98
N ASP A 167 -16.94 9.78 -12.25
CA ASP A 167 -17.96 9.65 -11.20
C ASP A 167 -17.54 8.60 -10.17
N ASN A 168 -17.17 7.41 -10.58
CA ASN A 168 -16.71 6.35 -9.68
C ASN A 168 -15.46 6.76 -8.88
N ALA A 169 -14.46 7.33 -9.54
CA ALA A 169 -13.21 7.72 -8.91
C ALA A 169 -13.39 8.81 -7.83
N LYS A 170 -14.43 9.64 -7.96
CA LYS A 170 -14.73 10.68 -6.98
C LYS A 170 -15.74 10.24 -5.92
N THR A 171 -16.81 9.54 -6.31
CA THR A 171 -17.99 9.38 -5.44
C THR A 171 -18.04 8.05 -4.71
N GLN A 172 -17.37 7.00 -5.20
CA GLN A 172 -17.41 5.67 -4.59
C GLN A 172 -16.99 5.70 -3.11
N ARG A 173 -15.95 6.46 -2.76
CA ARG A 173 -15.46 6.57 -1.38
C ARG A 173 -14.64 7.84 -1.17
N LEU A 174 -15.28 8.89 -0.71
CA LEU A 174 -14.72 10.25 -0.61
C LEU A 174 -13.48 10.39 0.30
N GLY A 175 -13.37 9.58 1.34
CA GLY A 175 -12.32 9.70 2.36
C GLY A 175 -11.10 8.83 2.13
N THR A 176 -10.88 8.28 0.94
CA THR A 176 -9.73 7.41 0.67
C THR A 176 -8.60 8.17 -0.04
N CYS A 177 -7.37 7.69 0.18
CA CYS A 177 -6.16 8.29 -0.39
C CYS A 177 -6.06 8.17 -1.92
N ASN A 178 -6.95 7.41 -2.56
CA ASN A 178 -7.03 7.23 -4.02
C ASN A 178 -8.29 7.87 -4.63
N THR A 179 -9.03 8.68 -3.87
CA THR A 179 -10.13 9.47 -4.39
C THR A 179 -9.62 10.51 -5.37
N LEU A 180 -10.30 10.70 -6.49
CA LEU A 180 -9.96 11.71 -7.48
C LEU A 180 -10.00 13.11 -6.87
N GLU A 181 -8.92 13.89 -7.02
CA GLU A 181 -8.79 15.25 -6.52
C GLU A 181 -8.68 16.29 -7.63
N SER A 182 -8.05 15.94 -8.74
CA SER A 182 -7.88 16.86 -9.87
C SER A 182 -8.30 16.17 -11.16
N LEU A 183 -9.17 16.86 -11.92
CA LEU A 183 -9.60 16.43 -13.24
C LEU A 183 -8.98 17.36 -14.30
N ILE A 184 -8.25 16.77 -15.23
CA ILE A 184 -7.60 17.45 -16.34
C ILE A 184 -8.30 17.02 -17.62
N VAL A 185 -8.76 17.95 -18.44
CA VAL A 185 -9.54 17.66 -19.65
C VAL A 185 -8.93 18.40 -20.83
N SER A 186 -8.80 17.72 -21.97
CA SER A 186 -8.39 18.35 -23.22
C SER A 186 -9.39 19.44 -23.62
N GLU A 187 -8.90 20.59 -24.07
CA GLU A 187 -9.72 21.75 -24.43
C GLU A 187 -10.75 21.40 -25.50
N SER A 188 -10.39 20.56 -26.47
CA SER A 188 -11.25 20.17 -27.60
C SER A 188 -12.56 19.52 -27.16
N ILE A 189 -12.56 18.73 -26.07
CA ILE A 189 -13.74 17.99 -25.57
C ILE A 189 -14.36 18.63 -24.31
N ALA A 190 -13.73 19.65 -23.75
CA ALA A 190 -14.14 20.22 -22.47
C ALA A 190 -15.59 20.72 -22.46
N LYS A 191 -16.08 21.30 -23.58
CA LYS A 191 -17.45 21.82 -23.72
C LYS A 191 -18.51 20.71 -23.63
N ASP A 192 -18.19 19.51 -24.11
CA ASP A 192 -19.12 18.36 -24.13
C ASP A 192 -18.98 17.53 -22.86
N PHE A 193 -17.76 17.47 -22.29
CA PHE A 193 -17.47 16.63 -21.15
C PHE A 193 -17.79 17.27 -19.79
N LEU A 194 -17.47 18.56 -19.58
CA LEU A 194 -17.62 19.19 -18.27
C LEU A 194 -19.07 19.39 -17.81
N PRO A 195 -20.06 19.74 -18.65
CA PRO A 195 -21.42 19.87 -18.18
C PRO A 195 -22.00 18.61 -17.54
N PRO A 196 -21.91 17.40 -18.13
CA PRO A 196 -22.34 16.16 -17.48
C PRO A 196 -21.62 15.90 -16.17
N VAL A 197 -20.32 16.18 -16.06
CA VAL A 197 -19.55 16.02 -14.82
C VAL A 197 -20.07 16.94 -13.72
N SER A 198 -20.44 18.18 -14.03
CA SER A 198 -20.95 19.14 -13.05
C SER A 198 -22.31 18.76 -12.47
N TYR A 199 -23.14 18.02 -13.21
CA TYR A 199 -24.43 17.53 -12.73
C TYR A 199 -24.31 16.45 -11.64
N THR A 200 -23.14 15.80 -11.51
CA THR A 200 -22.91 14.80 -10.46
C THR A 200 -22.53 15.41 -9.10
N HIS A 201 -22.67 16.71 -8.92
CA HIS A 201 -22.29 17.47 -7.71
C HIS A 201 -20.79 17.36 -7.35
N LEU A 202 -19.94 17.12 -8.35
CA LEU A 202 -18.50 17.04 -8.16
C LEU A 202 -17.90 18.46 -8.15
N THR A 203 -17.46 18.91 -6.98
CA THR A 203 -16.57 20.07 -6.87
C THR A 203 -15.13 19.60 -7.03
N LEU A 204 -14.69 19.45 -8.26
CA LEU A 204 -13.28 19.14 -8.57
C LEU A 204 -12.59 20.43 -9.02
N PRO A 205 -11.36 20.70 -8.56
CA PRO A 205 -10.49 21.66 -9.24
C PRO A 205 -10.26 21.14 -10.66
N THR A 206 -10.79 21.84 -11.64
CA THR A 206 -10.64 21.48 -13.05
C THR A 206 -9.60 22.38 -13.68
N ILE A 207 -8.56 21.79 -14.26
CA ILE A 207 -7.54 22.49 -15.02
C ILE A 207 -7.81 22.21 -16.49
N LEU A 208 -8.11 23.26 -17.25
CA LEU A 208 -8.14 23.21 -18.71
C LEU A 208 -6.70 23.31 -19.22
N LEU A 209 -6.24 22.28 -19.94
CA LEU A 209 -4.98 22.36 -20.68
C LEU A 209 -5.27 23.03 -22.04
N VAL A 210 -4.55 24.08 -22.31
CA VAL A 210 -4.55 24.78 -23.60
C VAL A 210 -3.68 24.06 -24.61
#